data_d37c38dd248840f8abe6f8a3064483e2
#
_entry.id   d37c38dd248840f8abe6f8a3064483e2
#
_cell.length_a   1.000
_cell.length_b   1.000
_cell.length_c   1.000
_cell.angle_alpha   90.00
_cell.angle_beta   90.00
_cell.angle_gamma   90.00
#
_symmetry.space_group_name_H-M   'P 1'
#
loop_
_entity.id
_entity.type
_entity.pdbx_description
1 polymer ?
#
loop_
_entity_poly.entity_id
_entity_poly.type
_entity_poly.pdbx_seq_one_letter_code
_entity_poly.pdbx_strand_id
1 'polypeptide(L)'
;MSAESQDSMHLSRREAMFLSATVGMGFAMATRAEAMDSTKTSAHQEPGNCSTPSSAIANTQYGKVRGFVDGGVFTFKGIPYGQDTGGENRWLPAKAPKPWKDPYPALIYGANCLQNLHNFTAIEQSFLQDWDDGYMSEDMLKLNIWTPSLTGSRAVMVYFHGGGYSFGSSYELPSHEGAQMARHHDVVQVSVNHRLNILGFFDASEIGGGGYEESVNVGMTDLVASLKWVQENIGNFGGDPNKVMIYGQSGGGSKVTALLGMPSAKGLIHRASVQSGGGGNIPTGEQSRELASQVMKDLGLPPNDIATLQKMEWSKLVAAGNAAAAKINPPFRGGFMFGPPSGPGSVARVGWTPTLDGHVINMKSFDDAAPEISKDVPVLIGSVSEEGMRYSSNPTEAEWHTQLSGMMGETKATALIAAMKTAHPDKAIRTLSYGVAGLGSRNRVQNMAKLKYELHAAPVYQYFFTWQSPMLDGVAGAWHTAELAFCFDNTKRCEQGTGNTSEAQALAKKMATAWANFARTGNPSQPGLIWTPADPDHGQTMVWDNRCRMENDPESEVRKILLS
;
A
#
# COMPACT_ATOMS: atom_id res chain seq x y z
N MET A 1 -54.80 -37.58 6.18
CA MET A 1 -54.73 -36.52 7.19
C MET A 1 -53.39 -35.85 6.97
N SER A 2 -53.38 -35.00 6.14
CA SER A 2 -52.99 -33.64 5.81
C SER A 2 -52.30 -32.90 6.94
N ALA A 3 -51.05 -32.47 6.70
CA ALA A 3 -50.41 -31.35 7.36
C ALA A 3 -49.63 -30.57 6.30
N GLU A 4 -50.10 -29.35 6.05
CA GLU A 4 -49.57 -28.39 5.11
C GLU A 4 -48.21 -27.83 5.59
N SER A 5 -47.29 -27.75 4.66
CA SER A 5 -46.02 -27.01 4.82
C SER A 5 -46.27 -25.54 4.48
N GLN A 6 -46.02 -24.63 5.41
CA GLN A 6 -45.92 -23.19 5.16
C GLN A 6 -44.50 -22.88 4.67
N ASP A 7 -44.38 -22.54 3.41
CA ASP A 7 -43.22 -21.91 2.80
C ASP A 7 -43.21 -20.42 3.18
N SER A 8 -42.26 -19.99 3.98
CA SER A 8 -41.99 -18.58 4.25
C SER A 8 -40.92 -18.06 3.28
N MET A 9 -41.37 -17.34 2.25
CA MET A 9 -40.50 -16.60 1.34
C MET A 9 -39.82 -15.44 2.07
N HIS A 10 -38.51 -15.52 2.25
CA HIS A 10 -37.67 -14.37 2.67
C HIS A 10 -37.33 -13.52 1.45
N LEU A 11 -38.01 -12.39 1.30
CA LEU A 11 -37.64 -11.36 0.32
C LEU A 11 -36.37 -10.62 0.78
N SER A 12 -35.44 -10.44 -0.12
CA SER A 12 -34.17 -9.73 0.13
C SER A 12 -34.40 -8.21 0.26
N ARG A 13 -33.54 -7.54 1.02
CA ARG A 13 -33.60 -6.08 1.25
C ARG A 13 -33.57 -5.21 -0.02
N ARG A 14 -33.33 -5.76 -1.20
CA ARG A 14 -33.34 -5.04 -2.49
C ARG A 14 -34.73 -4.89 -3.10
N GLU A 15 -35.68 -5.73 -2.74
CA GLU A 15 -37.04 -5.70 -3.32
C GLU A 15 -38.02 -4.78 -2.56
N ALA A 16 -37.67 -4.35 -1.34
CA ALA A 16 -38.45 -3.42 -0.51
C ALA A 16 -38.37 -1.95 -0.92
N MET A 17 -37.52 -1.57 -1.88
CA MET A 17 -37.32 -0.16 -2.30
C MET A 17 -38.13 0.27 -3.54
N PHE A 18 -38.95 -0.56 -4.13
CA PHE A 18 -39.68 -0.23 -5.36
C PHE A 18 -41.19 -0.05 -5.23
N LEU A 19 -41.75 -0.01 -4.03
CA LEU A 19 -43.19 0.15 -3.82
C LEU A 19 -43.53 1.21 -2.78
N SER A 20 -43.23 2.50 -3.06
CA SER A 20 -43.98 3.61 -2.45
C SER A 20 -43.61 4.94 -3.09
N ALA A 21 -44.20 5.25 -4.26
CA ALA A 21 -44.29 6.62 -4.75
C ALA A 21 -45.40 6.70 -5.82
N THR A 22 -46.63 6.76 -5.39
CA THR A 22 -47.74 7.37 -6.15
C THR A 22 -48.93 7.58 -5.23
N VAL A 23 -49.23 8.82 -4.92
CA VAL A 23 -50.45 9.53 -4.52
C VAL A 23 -49.97 10.79 -3.80
N GLY A 24 -50.14 12.03 -4.16
CA GLY A 24 -51.02 12.69 -5.03
C GLY A 24 -51.29 14.08 -4.46
N MET A 25 -51.43 15.09 -5.32
CA MET A 25 -52.11 16.38 -5.16
C MET A 25 -51.59 17.38 -4.10
N GLY A 26 -51.38 18.63 -4.34
CA GLY A 26 -51.90 19.59 -5.31
C GLY A 26 -52.07 20.95 -4.63
N PHE A 27 -51.75 22.04 -5.32
CA PHE A 27 -52.19 23.45 -5.10
C PHE A 27 -51.78 24.23 -3.84
N ALA A 28 -50.94 25.26 -4.01
CA ALA A 28 -51.37 26.67 -3.96
C ALA A 28 -50.21 27.62 -4.30
N MET A 29 -50.40 28.44 -5.35
CA MET A 29 -49.63 29.64 -5.59
C MET A 29 -49.96 30.73 -4.57
N ALA A 30 -48.92 31.35 -4.01
CA ALA A 30 -49.04 32.69 -3.45
C ALA A 30 -47.76 33.47 -3.73
N THR A 31 -47.90 34.43 -4.63
CA THR A 31 -46.91 35.46 -4.96
C THR A 31 -46.72 36.41 -3.79
N ARG A 32 -45.50 36.54 -3.33
CA ARG A 32 -45.08 37.73 -2.55
C ARG A 32 -43.65 38.10 -2.97
N ALA A 33 -43.55 39.20 -3.69
CA ALA A 33 -42.29 39.90 -3.92
C ALA A 33 -41.93 40.67 -2.65
N GLU A 34 -40.81 40.32 -2.05
CA GLU A 34 -40.14 41.15 -1.06
C GLU A 34 -38.73 41.45 -1.56
N ALA A 35 -38.41 42.75 -1.59
CA ALA A 35 -37.12 43.29 -1.97
C ALA A 35 -36.04 42.77 -1.03
N MET A 36 -35.03 42.08 -1.55
CA MET A 36 -33.88 41.62 -0.78
C MET A 36 -32.81 42.69 -0.74
N ASP A 37 -32.49 43.12 0.43
CA ASP A 37 -31.37 43.95 0.83
C ASP A 37 -30.04 43.29 0.45
N SER A 38 -29.21 44.02 -0.33
CA SER A 38 -27.94 43.56 -0.88
C SER A 38 -26.77 43.84 0.07
N THR A 39 -26.76 43.23 1.27
CA THR A 39 -25.55 43.17 2.10
C THR A 39 -25.47 41.83 2.83
N LYS A 40 -25.14 40.76 2.11
CA LYS A 40 -24.65 39.52 2.73
C LYS A 40 -23.30 39.19 2.18
N THR A 41 -22.30 39.30 3.07
CA THR A 41 -20.99 38.67 2.95
C THR A 41 -21.08 37.33 2.25
N SER A 42 -20.36 37.17 1.16
CA SER A 42 -20.19 35.90 0.46
C SER A 42 -19.57 34.89 1.42
N ALA A 43 -20.40 34.07 2.05
CA ALA A 43 -19.92 32.81 2.58
C ALA A 43 -19.26 32.07 1.41
N HIS A 44 -17.98 31.69 1.54
CA HIS A 44 -17.31 30.80 0.62
C HIS A 44 -18.16 29.52 0.54
N GLN A 45 -18.97 29.42 -0.49
CA GLN A 45 -19.64 28.17 -0.82
C GLN A 45 -18.53 27.21 -1.23
N GLU A 46 -18.30 26.15 -0.44
CA GLU A 46 -17.44 25.06 -0.84
C GLU A 46 -17.85 24.64 -2.27
N PRO A 47 -16.90 24.54 -3.21
CA PRO A 47 -17.23 24.13 -4.56
C PRO A 47 -17.87 22.74 -4.53
N GLY A 48 -19.12 22.65 -4.96
CA GLY A 48 -19.87 21.40 -4.98
C GLY A 48 -19.25 20.39 -5.98
N ASN A 49 -19.68 19.13 -5.87
CA ASN A 49 -19.29 18.10 -6.83
C ASN A 49 -19.84 18.46 -8.22
N CYS A 50 -18.96 18.42 -9.23
CA CYS A 50 -19.31 18.74 -10.61
C CYS A 50 -18.68 17.72 -11.57
N SER A 51 -19.49 17.15 -12.44
CA SER A 51 -19.02 16.32 -13.54
C SER A 51 -19.90 16.56 -14.77
N THR A 52 -19.40 17.36 -15.68
CA THR A 52 -20.07 17.64 -16.96
C THR A 52 -19.17 17.21 -18.13
N PRO A 53 -19.69 17.11 -19.37
CA PRO A 53 -18.86 16.81 -20.53
C PRO A 53 -17.70 17.78 -20.77
N SER A 54 -17.77 18.99 -20.22
CA SER A 54 -16.77 20.04 -20.36
C SER A 54 -15.92 20.29 -19.10
N SER A 55 -16.28 19.68 -17.97
CA SER A 55 -15.52 19.78 -16.71
C SER A 55 -14.65 18.55 -16.49
N ALA A 56 -13.55 18.68 -15.74
CA ALA A 56 -12.63 17.60 -15.40
C ALA A 56 -12.25 16.71 -16.61
N ILE A 57 -11.85 17.34 -17.72
CA ILE A 57 -11.35 16.68 -18.93
C ILE A 57 -9.83 16.85 -18.97
N ALA A 58 -9.09 15.76 -19.04
CA ALA A 58 -7.65 15.75 -19.24
C ALA A 58 -7.30 14.95 -20.51
N ASN A 59 -6.21 15.34 -21.18
CA ASN A 59 -5.70 14.62 -22.33
C ASN A 59 -4.72 13.53 -21.85
N THR A 60 -4.73 12.40 -22.53
CA THR A 60 -3.66 11.40 -22.44
C THR A 60 -3.18 11.05 -23.85
N GLN A 61 -2.05 10.39 -23.99
CA GLN A 61 -1.59 9.91 -25.30
C GLN A 61 -2.55 8.89 -25.94
N TYR A 62 -3.49 8.32 -25.18
CA TYR A 62 -4.47 7.35 -25.68
C TYR A 62 -5.85 7.94 -25.97
N GLY A 63 -6.09 9.18 -25.58
CA GLY A 63 -7.36 9.87 -25.72
C GLY A 63 -7.70 10.72 -24.49
N LYS A 64 -8.85 11.38 -24.53
CA LYS A 64 -9.32 12.18 -23.39
C LYS A 64 -9.88 11.30 -22.29
N VAL A 65 -9.68 11.70 -21.03
CA VAL A 65 -10.34 11.11 -19.86
C VAL A 65 -11.25 12.14 -19.21
N ARG A 66 -12.41 11.71 -18.74
CA ARG A 66 -13.37 12.53 -18.02
C ARG A 66 -13.50 12.06 -16.58
N GLY A 67 -13.08 12.89 -15.65
CA GLY A 67 -13.28 12.73 -14.22
C GLY A 67 -14.44 13.55 -13.69
N PHE A 68 -14.33 13.95 -12.43
CA PHE A 68 -15.27 14.85 -11.75
C PHE A 68 -14.51 15.78 -10.81
N VAL A 69 -15.20 16.82 -10.32
CA VAL A 69 -14.65 17.73 -9.29
C VAL A 69 -15.35 17.42 -7.97
N ASP A 70 -14.57 17.17 -6.91
CA ASP A 70 -15.04 16.94 -5.56
C ASP A 70 -14.36 17.91 -4.59
N GLY A 71 -15.12 18.85 -4.01
CA GLY A 71 -14.58 19.85 -3.09
C GLY A 71 -13.38 20.62 -3.67
N GLY A 72 -13.43 20.99 -4.97
CA GLY A 72 -12.36 21.70 -5.67
C GLY A 72 -11.21 20.82 -6.17
N VAL A 73 -11.24 19.51 -5.96
CA VAL A 73 -10.23 18.56 -6.44
C VAL A 73 -10.71 17.85 -7.71
N PHE A 74 -9.93 17.93 -8.78
CA PHE A 74 -10.14 17.12 -9.98
C PHE A 74 -9.77 15.68 -9.68
N THR A 75 -10.74 14.79 -9.82
CA THR A 75 -10.63 13.37 -9.47
C THR A 75 -10.87 12.51 -10.70
N PHE A 76 -9.94 11.61 -10.98
CA PHE A 76 -10.02 10.65 -12.07
C PHE A 76 -9.75 9.25 -11.49
N LYS A 77 -10.70 8.33 -11.64
CA LYS A 77 -10.61 6.98 -11.08
C LYS A 77 -10.66 5.94 -12.20
N GLY A 78 -9.79 4.93 -12.13
CA GLY A 78 -9.78 3.81 -13.06
C GLY A 78 -9.25 4.12 -14.46
N ILE A 79 -8.29 5.05 -14.60
CA ILE A 79 -7.65 5.32 -15.90
C ILE A 79 -6.80 4.11 -16.30
N PRO A 80 -6.96 3.53 -17.50
CA PRO A 80 -6.12 2.43 -17.95
C PRO A 80 -4.70 2.91 -18.28
N TYR A 81 -3.69 2.23 -17.73
CA TYR A 81 -2.29 2.36 -18.12
C TYR A 81 -1.78 1.11 -18.86
N GLY A 82 -2.59 0.05 -18.91
CA GLY A 82 -2.35 -1.19 -19.65
C GLY A 82 -3.66 -1.80 -20.16
N GLN A 83 -3.54 -2.76 -21.07
CA GLN A 83 -4.65 -3.59 -21.56
C GLN A 83 -4.97 -4.70 -20.55
N ASP A 84 -6.11 -5.36 -20.76
CA ASP A 84 -6.50 -6.59 -20.05
C ASP A 84 -5.38 -7.63 -20.10
N THR A 85 -5.02 -8.17 -18.93
CA THR A 85 -3.95 -9.14 -18.73
C THR A 85 -4.44 -10.60 -18.74
N GLY A 86 -5.73 -10.83 -18.98
CA GLY A 86 -6.35 -12.15 -18.99
C GLY A 86 -6.13 -12.95 -20.27
N GLY A 87 -6.53 -14.21 -20.22
CA GLY A 87 -6.45 -15.12 -21.37
C GLY A 87 -5.02 -15.24 -21.90
N GLU A 88 -4.85 -15.03 -23.20
CA GLU A 88 -3.54 -15.11 -23.88
C GLU A 88 -2.51 -14.08 -23.41
N ASN A 89 -2.93 -13.06 -22.66
CA ASN A 89 -2.03 -12.05 -22.10
C ASN A 89 -1.50 -12.42 -20.69
N ARG A 90 -1.97 -13.51 -20.08
CA ARG A 90 -1.47 -13.94 -18.76
C ARG A 90 0.04 -14.16 -18.83
N TRP A 91 0.72 -13.58 -17.83
CA TRP A 91 2.18 -13.65 -17.62
C TRP A 91 3.04 -13.00 -18.72
N LEU A 92 2.40 -12.33 -19.70
CA LEU A 92 3.13 -11.48 -20.64
C LEU A 92 3.30 -10.05 -20.09
N PRO A 93 4.34 -9.32 -20.57
CA PRO A 93 4.48 -7.90 -20.26
C PRO A 93 3.22 -7.08 -20.58
N ALA A 94 2.95 -6.05 -19.79
CA ALA A 94 1.80 -5.18 -19.99
C ALA A 94 1.83 -4.52 -21.38
N LYS A 95 0.72 -4.64 -22.12
CA LYS A 95 0.54 -3.94 -23.39
C LYS A 95 -0.04 -2.55 -23.14
N ALA A 96 0.42 -1.55 -23.89
CA ALA A 96 -0.12 -0.19 -23.84
C ALA A 96 -1.64 -0.16 -24.11
N PRO A 97 -2.41 0.74 -23.48
CA PRO A 97 -3.84 0.88 -23.76
C PRO A 97 -4.13 1.11 -25.24
N LYS A 98 -5.25 0.59 -25.73
CA LYS A 98 -5.74 0.93 -27.06
C LYS A 98 -6.27 2.37 -27.06
N PRO A 99 -5.95 3.21 -28.06
CA PRO A 99 -6.50 4.57 -28.16
C PRO A 99 -8.03 4.58 -28.25
N TRP A 100 -8.64 5.57 -27.63
CA TRP A 100 -10.10 5.80 -27.67
C TRP A 100 -10.46 7.16 -28.24
N LYS A 101 -11.64 7.28 -28.87
CA LYS A 101 -12.13 8.52 -29.52
C LYS A 101 -12.93 9.39 -28.57
N ASP A 102 -13.90 8.78 -27.86
CA ASP A 102 -14.75 9.47 -26.91
C ASP A 102 -14.06 9.58 -25.56
N PRO A 103 -14.32 10.62 -24.75
CA PRO A 103 -13.71 10.73 -23.43
C PRO A 103 -13.98 9.52 -22.56
N TYR A 104 -12.93 8.79 -22.16
CA TYR A 104 -13.02 7.64 -21.28
C TYR A 104 -13.57 8.04 -19.90
N PRO A 105 -14.63 7.38 -19.38
CA PRO A 105 -15.24 7.75 -18.10
C PRO A 105 -14.40 7.29 -16.91
N ALA A 106 -13.52 8.14 -16.41
CA ALA A 106 -12.68 7.90 -15.24
C ALA A 106 -13.41 8.33 -13.95
N LEU A 107 -14.58 7.73 -13.66
CA LEU A 107 -15.51 8.15 -12.61
C LEU A 107 -15.54 7.22 -11.40
N ILE A 108 -15.15 5.96 -11.57
CA ILE A 108 -15.14 4.92 -10.53
C ILE A 108 -13.78 4.21 -10.52
N TYR A 109 -13.43 3.63 -9.39
CA TYR A 109 -12.22 2.81 -9.30
C TYR A 109 -12.27 1.66 -10.30
N GLY A 110 -11.11 1.33 -10.88
CA GLY A 110 -10.95 0.15 -11.71
C GLY A 110 -10.94 -1.15 -10.88
N ALA A 111 -10.96 -2.29 -11.56
CA ALA A 111 -10.85 -3.58 -10.91
C ALA A 111 -9.54 -3.74 -10.13
N ASN A 112 -9.57 -4.55 -9.08
CA ASN A 112 -8.38 -5.09 -8.43
C ASN A 112 -7.86 -6.31 -9.19
N CYS A 113 -6.63 -6.72 -8.91
CA CYS A 113 -6.15 -8.04 -9.27
C CYS A 113 -7.01 -9.12 -8.60
N LEU A 114 -7.29 -10.19 -9.35
CA LEU A 114 -7.97 -11.38 -8.83
C LEU A 114 -7.17 -11.95 -7.66
N GLN A 115 -7.80 -12.08 -6.50
CA GLN A 115 -7.21 -12.48 -5.24
C GLN A 115 -8.26 -13.14 -4.34
N ASN A 116 -7.85 -13.89 -3.34
CA ASN A 116 -8.78 -14.33 -2.31
C ASN A 116 -9.28 -13.11 -1.51
N LEU A 117 -10.55 -13.13 -1.14
CA LEU A 117 -11.11 -12.11 -0.24
C LEU A 117 -10.28 -12.04 1.03
N HIS A 118 -10.06 -10.83 1.50
CA HIS A 118 -9.27 -10.63 2.70
C HIS A 118 -10.02 -11.16 3.91
N ASN A 119 -9.46 -12.19 4.54
CA ASN A 119 -10.02 -12.80 5.74
C ASN A 119 -9.17 -12.40 6.94
N PHE A 120 -9.48 -11.27 7.54
CA PHE A 120 -8.90 -10.91 8.83
C PHE A 120 -9.31 -11.93 9.88
N THR A 121 -8.33 -12.50 10.55
CA THR A 121 -8.56 -13.46 11.66
C THR A 121 -9.13 -12.77 12.90
N ALA A 122 -9.11 -11.42 12.93
CA ALA A 122 -9.60 -10.61 14.05
C ALA A 122 -10.57 -9.53 13.54
N ILE A 123 -11.76 -9.51 14.11
CA ILE A 123 -12.83 -8.54 13.79
C ILE A 123 -12.35 -7.10 14.10
N GLU A 124 -11.58 -6.91 15.17
CA GLU A 124 -11.02 -5.62 15.57
C GLU A 124 -10.10 -5.04 14.51
N GLN A 125 -9.30 -5.86 13.85
CA GLN A 125 -8.45 -5.41 12.76
C GLN A 125 -9.28 -4.96 11.55
N SER A 126 -10.31 -5.73 11.19
CA SER A 126 -11.25 -5.34 10.13
C SER A 126 -11.95 -4.03 10.44
N PHE A 127 -12.35 -3.83 11.70
CA PHE A 127 -12.98 -2.57 12.15
C PHE A 127 -12.02 -1.38 12.01
N LEU A 128 -10.78 -1.50 12.51
CA LEU A 128 -9.82 -0.40 12.48
C LEU A 128 -9.37 0.00 11.08
N GLN A 129 -9.32 -0.96 10.16
CA GLN A 129 -8.86 -0.75 8.80
C GLN A 129 -9.97 -0.38 7.82
N ASP A 130 -11.23 -0.71 8.12
CA ASP A 130 -12.39 -0.49 7.24
C ASP A 130 -12.10 -0.95 5.79
N TRP A 131 -11.70 -2.22 5.68
CA TRP A 131 -11.19 -2.81 4.43
C TRP A 131 -12.28 -2.99 3.38
N ASP A 132 -12.01 -2.56 2.15
CA ASP A 132 -12.86 -2.76 0.98
C ASP A 132 -12.16 -3.67 -0.05
N ASP A 133 -12.65 -4.90 -0.23
CA ASP A 133 -12.13 -5.82 -1.23
C ASP A 133 -12.40 -5.36 -2.68
N GLY A 134 -13.39 -4.48 -2.89
CA GLY A 134 -13.75 -3.98 -4.21
C GLY A 134 -14.23 -5.07 -5.18
N TYR A 135 -14.13 -4.81 -6.50
CA TYR A 135 -14.40 -5.82 -7.53
C TYR A 135 -13.11 -6.20 -8.26
N MET A 136 -13.05 -7.43 -8.75
CA MET A 136 -11.84 -8.05 -9.26
C MET A 136 -11.96 -8.43 -10.74
N SER A 137 -10.86 -8.25 -11.50
CA SER A 137 -10.78 -8.64 -12.92
C SER A 137 -9.31 -8.73 -13.33
N GLU A 138 -9.02 -9.39 -14.45
CA GLU A 138 -7.71 -9.34 -15.10
C GLU A 138 -7.48 -8.04 -15.88
N ASP A 139 -8.52 -7.20 -16.04
CA ASP A 139 -8.41 -5.82 -16.55
C ASP A 139 -8.13 -4.82 -15.42
N MET A 140 -7.13 -5.14 -14.55
CA MET A 140 -6.80 -4.35 -13.37
C MET A 140 -5.71 -3.29 -13.59
N LEU A 141 -5.08 -3.20 -14.76
CA LEU A 141 -4.01 -2.21 -14.99
C LEU A 141 -4.58 -0.79 -15.09
N LYS A 142 -5.03 -0.28 -13.94
CA LYS A 142 -5.68 1.02 -13.77
C LYS A 142 -4.96 1.85 -12.72
N LEU A 143 -5.04 3.16 -12.86
CA LEU A 143 -4.56 4.13 -11.87
C LEU A 143 -5.63 5.19 -11.58
N ASN A 144 -5.47 5.88 -10.45
CA ASN A 144 -6.34 6.95 -10.00
C ASN A 144 -5.52 8.21 -9.79
N ILE A 145 -6.10 9.39 -10.06
CA ILE A 145 -5.43 10.70 -9.95
C ILE A 145 -6.35 11.68 -9.22
N TRP A 146 -5.76 12.41 -8.26
CA TRP A 146 -6.36 13.56 -7.59
C TRP A 146 -5.42 14.75 -7.75
N THR A 147 -5.94 15.87 -8.21
CA THR A 147 -5.15 17.09 -8.42
C THR A 147 -5.96 18.34 -8.13
N PRO A 148 -5.38 19.40 -7.54
CA PRO A 148 -6.09 20.66 -7.32
C PRO A 148 -6.27 21.47 -8.62
N SER A 149 -5.52 21.15 -9.68
CA SER A 149 -5.61 21.86 -10.97
C SER A 149 -5.03 21.00 -12.09
N LEU A 150 -5.62 21.08 -13.28
CA LEU A 150 -5.13 20.43 -14.49
C LEU A 150 -3.92 21.15 -15.11
N THR A 151 -3.52 22.30 -14.58
CA THR A 151 -2.36 23.08 -15.03
C THR A 151 -1.37 23.28 -13.89
N GLY A 152 -0.10 23.48 -14.21
CA GLY A 152 0.98 23.70 -13.23
C GLY A 152 2.10 22.68 -13.37
N SER A 153 2.96 22.59 -12.34
CA SER A 153 4.16 21.72 -12.29
C SER A 153 4.38 21.23 -10.86
N ARG A 154 3.37 20.50 -10.33
CA ARG A 154 3.34 20.03 -8.94
C ARG A 154 4.14 18.76 -8.78
N ALA A 155 4.64 18.54 -7.56
CA ALA A 155 5.16 17.23 -7.21
C ALA A 155 4.09 16.15 -7.35
N VAL A 156 4.48 14.99 -7.86
CA VAL A 156 3.61 13.83 -8.09
C VAL A 156 3.97 12.76 -7.06
N MET A 157 2.97 12.29 -6.33
CA MET A 157 3.11 11.25 -5.31
C MET A 157 2.40 9.99 -5.80
N VAL A 158 3.17 8.95 -6.16
CA VAL A 158 2.64 7.68 -6.68
C VAL A 158 2.69 6.62 -5.59
N TYR A 159 1.51 6.19 -5.16
CA TYR A 159 1.34 5.21 -4.09
C TYR A 159 1.21 3.78 -4.64
N PHE A 160 1.97 2.86 -4.06
CA PHE A 160 1.88 1.42 -4.28
C PHE A 160 1.37 0.75 -3.01
N HIS A 161 0.22 0.08 -3.10
CA HIS A 161 -0.47 -0.54 -1.97
C HIS A 161 0.31 -1.70 -1.34
N GLY A 162 -0.06 -2.07 -0.12
CA GLY A 162 0.50 -3.15 0.66
C GLY A 162 0.04 -4.55 0.24
N GLY A 163 -0.20 -5.40 1.23
CA GLY A 163 -0.68 -6.77 1.04
C GLY A 163 0.37 -7.78 0.57
N GLY A 164 1.65 -7.50 0.83
CA GLY A 164 2.75 -8.28 0.29
C GLY A 164 2.78 -8.14 -1.24
N TYR A 165 2.72 -9.23 -1.92
CA TYR A 165 2.53 -9.31 -3.37
C TYR A 165 1.32 -10.19 -3.71
N SER A 166 0.47 -10.49 -2.72
CA SER A 166 -0.57 -11.50 -2.82
C SER A 166 -1.97 -10.93 -2.88
N PHE A 167 -2.22 -9.78 -2.25
CA PHE A 167 -3.53 -9.15 -2.15
C PHE A 167 -3.40 -7.62 -2.03
N GLY A 168 -4.54 -6.93 -1.97
CA GLY A 168 -4.64 -5.49 -1.84
C GLY A 168 -5.05 -4.77 -3.12
N SER A 169 -5.27 -3.48 -3.01
CA SER A 169 -5.58 -2.60 -4.14
C SER A 169 -5.20 -1.15 -3.86
N SER A 170 -5.31 -0.32 -4.87
CA SER A 170 -5.07 1.13 -4.76
C SER A 170 -6.14 1.87 -3.94
N TYR A 171 -7.14 1.18 -3.43
CA TYR A 171 -8.27 1.77 -2.69
C TYR A 171 -8.84 0.86 -1.59
N GLU A 172 -8.16 -0.24 -1.23
CA GLU A 172 -8.64 -1.18 -0.20
C GLU A 172 -8.81 -0.56 1.19
N LEU A 173 -8.11 0.53 1.46
CA LEU A 173 -8.25 1.28 2.71
C LEU A 173 -8.75 2.71 2.44
N PRO A 174 -9.65 3.26 3.28
CA PRO A 174 -10.10 4.65 3.12
C PRO A 174 -8.96 5.67 3.24
N SER A 175 -7.82 5.30 3.84
CA SER A 175 -6.61 6.10 3.87
C SER A 175 -6.00 6.37 2.49
N HIS A 176 -6.23 5.51 1.50
CA HIS A 176 -5.61 5.62 0.16
C HIS A 176 -6.24 6.68 -0.75
N GLU A 177 -7.34 7.31 -0.30
CA GLU A 177 -8.02 8.34 -1.08
C GLU A 177 -7.18 9.64 -1.12
N GLY A 178 -6.91 10.15 -2.31
CA GLY A 178 -5.91 11.18 -2.53
C GLY A 178 -6.37 12.63 -2.45
N ALA A 179 -7.69 12.90 -2.29
CA ALA A 179 -8.21 14.26 -2.41
C ALA A 179 -7.68 15.23 -1.34
N GLN A 180 -7.43 14.75 -0.11
CA GLN A 180 -6.91 15.61 0.95
C GLN A 180 -5.46 16.02 0.68
N MET A 181 -4.63 15.12 0.15
CA MET A 181 -3.27 15.47 -0.27
C MET A 181 -3.28 16.52 -1.39
N ALA A 182 -4.14 16.35 -2.38
CA ALA A 182 -4.29 17.32 -3.45
C ALA A 182 -4.79 18.68 -2.92
N ARG A 183 -5.82 18.68 -2.07
CA ARG A 183 -6.49 19.88 -1.58
C ARG A 183 -5.62 20.69 -0.62
N HIS A 184 -5.01 20.03 0.37
CA HIS A 184 -4.33 20.72 1.47
C HIS A 184 -2.83 20.87 1.26
N HIS A 185 -2.25 20.02 0.42
CA HIS A 185 -0.80 19.95 0.27
C HIS A 185 -0.32 20.24 -1.17
N ASP A 186 -1.19 20.70 -2.07
CA ASP A 186 -0.86 21.13 -3.45
C ASP A 186 0.07 20.15 -4.19
N VAL A 187 -0.29 18.88 -4.23
CA VAL A 187 0.40 17.80 -4.95
C VAL A 187 -0.56 17.10 -5.90
N VAL A 188 -0.03 16.37 -6.86
CA VAL A 188 -0.80 15.40 -7.64
C VAL A 188 -0.62 14.04 -6.99
N GLN A 189 -1.72 13.48 -6.46
CA GLN A 189 -1.73 12.14 -5.86
C GLN A 189 -2.14 11.12 -6.91
N VAL A 190 -1.39 10.02 -6.99
CA VAL A 190 -1.66 8.87 -7.88
C VAL A 190 -1.67 7.59 -7.05
N SER A 191 -2.60 6.67 -7.32
CA SER A 191 -2.57 5.30 -6.78
C SER A 191 -2.75 4.27 -7.89
N VAL A 192 -2.14 3.10 -7.76
CA VAL A 192 -1.95 2.14 -8.86
C VAL A 192 -2.38 0.74 -8.46
N ASN A 193 -3.20 0.08 -9.30
CA ASN A 193 -3.42 -1.37 -9.28
C ASN A 193 -2.46 -2.07 -10.25
N HIS A 194 -2.04 -3.28 -9.92
CA HIS A 194 -1.13 -4.11 -10.72
C HIS A 194 -1.39 -5.59 -10.47
N ARG A 195 -0.77 -6.47 -11.25
CA ARG A 195 -0.88 -7.93 -11.03
C ARG A 195 -0.21 -8.37 -9.73
N LEU A 196 -0.84 -9.32 -9.06
CA LEU A 196 -0.43 -9.90 -7.78
C LEU A 196 -0.41 -11.43 -7.86
N ASN A 197 0.05 -12.07 -6.80
CA ASN A 197 0.04 -13.52 -6.58
C ASN A 197 0.57 -14.31 -7.79
N ILE A 198 0.07 -15.50 -8.05
CA ILE A 198 0.46 -16.31 -9.22
C ILE A 198 0.22 -15.58 -10.54
N LEU A 199 -0.71 -14.62 -10.62
CA LEU A 199 -0.97 -13.86 -11.85
C LEU A 199 0.12 -12.83 -12.16
N GLY A 200 0.86 -12.36 -11.14
CA GLY A 200 1.95 -11.39 -11.27
C GLY A 200 3.35 -11.96 -11.19
N PHE A 201 3.52 -13.21 -10.67
CA PHE A 201 4.82 -13.73 -10.28
C PHE A 201 5.03 -15.22 -10.60
N PHE A 202 4.34 -15.75 -11.60
CA PHE A 202 4.51 -17.13 -12.07
C PHE A 202 5.65 -17.22 -13.09
N ASP A 203 6.65 -18.06 -12.85
CA ASP A 203 7.74 -18.27 -13.80
C ASP A 203 7.31 -19.20 -14.93
N ALA A 204 6.87 -18.63 -16.02
CA ALA A 204 6.49 -19.33 -17.25
C ALA A 204 7.63 -19.38 -18.28
N SER A 205 8.84 -18.93 -17.96
CA SER A 205 9.95 -18.81 -18.92
C SER A 205 10.31 -20.12 -19.61
N GLU A 206 10.27 -21.24 -18.89
CA GLU A 206 10.53 -22.58 -19.46
C GLU A 206 9.25 -23.29 -19.92
N ILE A 207 8.07 -22.78 -19.56
CA ILE A 207 6.76 -23.38 -19.84
C ILE A 207 6.15 -22.79 -21.13
N GLY A 208 6.23 -21.46 -21.27
CA GLY A 208 5.56 -20.70 -22.34
C GLY A 208 6.39 -20.50 -23.62
N GLY A 209 7.70 -20.75 -23.55
CA GLY A 209 8.60 -20.44 -24.66
C GLY A 209 8.89 -18.94 -24.81
N GLY A 210 9.21 -18.49 -26.01
CA GLY A 210 9.56 -17.09 -26.27
C GLY A 210 8.46 -16.09 -25.90
N GLY A 211 8.85 -14.98 -25.24
CA GLY A 211 7.95 -13.93 -24.76
C GLY A 211 7.57 -14.01 -23.28
N TYR A 212 7.95 -15.10 -22.58
CA TYR A 212 7.67 -15.30 -21.15
C TYR A 212 8.89 -15.10 -20.24
N GLU A 213 9.97 -14.53 -20.76
CA GLU A 213 11.24 -14.34 -20.04
C GLU A 213 11.06 -13.44 -18.79
N GLU A 214 10.12 -12.49 -18.84
CA GLU A 214 9.80 -11.57 -17.73
C GLU A 214 8.63 -12.06 -16.86
N SER A 215 8.02 -13.21 -17.16
CA SER A 215 6.77 -13.68 -16.56
C SER A 215 6.77 -13.70 -15.04
N VAL A 216 7.90 -14.09 -14.44
CA VAL A 216 8.07 -14.17 -12.99
C VAL A 216 8.04 -12.80 -12.29
N ASN A 217 8.23 -11.71 -13.04
CA ASN A 217 8.30 -10.35 -12.52
C ASN A 217 7.30 -9.39 -13.20
N VAL A 218 6.29 -9.90 -13.92
CA VAL A 218 5.33 -9.02 -14.62
C VAL A 218 4.54 -8.11 -13.66
N GLY A 219 4.31 -8.52 -12.41
CA GLY A 219 3.74 -7.66 -11.40
C GLY A 219 4.61 -6.43 -11.09
N MET A 220 5.93 -6.54 -11.22
CA MET A 220 6.85 -5.41 -11.06
C MET A 220 6.99 -4.59 -12.34
N THR A 221 7.00 -5.22 -13.52
CA THR A 221 7.03 -4.48 -14.79
C THR A 221 5.73 -3.72 -15.05
N ASP A 222 4.59 -4.15 -14.48
CA ASP A 222 3.34 -3.37 -14.46
C ASP A 222 3.54 -2.02 -13.73
N LEU A 223 4.24 -2.02 -12.60
CA LEU A 223 4.53 -0.78 -11.86
C LEU A 223 5.44 0.15 -12.68
N VAL A 224 6.44 -0.42 -13.37
CA VAL A 224 7.27 0.37 -14.31
C VAL A 224 6.41 0.95 -15.44
N ALA A 225 5.47 0.18 -15.98
CA ALA A 225 4.54 0.66 -17.01
C ALA A 225 3.67 1.81 -16.50
N SER A 226 3.19 1.74 -15.25
CA SER A 226 2.45 2.84 -14.61
C SER A 226 3.29 4.09 -14.44
N LEU A 227 4.57 3.96 -14.07
CA LEU A 227 5.49 5.10 -13.95
C LEU A 227 5.83 5.73 -15.32
N LYS A 228 5.98 4.94 -16.37
CA LYS A 228 6.12 5.43 -17.74
C LYS A 228 4.86 6.20 -18.16
N TRP A 229 3.67 5.67 -17.86
CA TRP A 229 2.43 6.36 -18.11
C TRP A 229 2.37 7.71 -17.37
N VAL A 230 2.80 7.76 -16.11
CA VAL A 230 2.90 9.00 -15.32
C VAL A 230 3.86 9.99 -16.01
N GLN A 231 5.04 9.55 -16.41
CA GLN A 231 6.02 10.40 -17.09
C GLN A 231 5.45 11.06 -18.36
N GLU A 232 4.69 10.30 -19.14
CA GLU A 232 4.15 10.74 -20.43
C GLU A 232 2.90 11.61 -20.32
N ASN A 233 2.10 11.47 -19.24
CA ASN A 233 0.75 12.05 -19.21
C ASN A 233 0.52 13.02 -18.04
N ILE A 234 1.29 12.95 -16.94
CA ILE A 234 0.93 13.66 -15.70
C ILE A 234 0.97 15.18 -15.82
N GLY A 235 1.68 15.72 -16.80
CA GLY A 235 1.68 17.14 -17.13
C GLY A 235 0.28 17.68 -17.45
N ASN A 236 -0.57 16.87 -18.07
CA ASN A 236 -1.96 17.21 -18.38
C ASN A 236 -2.89 17.18 -17.15
N PHE A 237 -2.38 16.73 -16.02
CA PHE A 237 -3.04 16.72 -14.71
C PHE A 237 -2.37 17.72 -13.74
N GLY A 238 -1.55 18.66 -14.25
CA GLY A 238 -0.87 19.70 -13.48
C GLY A 238 0.32 19.21 -12.66
N GLY A 239 0.82 17.99 -12.91
CA GLY A 239 2.00 17.41 -12.29
C GLY A 239 3.28 17.65 -13.08
N ASP A 240 4.42 17.50 -12.43
CA ASP A 240 5.75 17.57 -13.04
C ASP A 240 6.33 16.16 -13.17
N PRO A 241 6.54 15.63 -14.39
CA PRO A 241 7.10 14.30 -14.58
C PRO A 241 8.55 14.16 -14.04
N ASN A 242 9.23 15.28 -13.74
CA ASN A 242 10.57 15.30 -13.14
C ASN A 242 10.54 15.47 -11.60
N LYS A 243 9.36 15.45 -10.98
CA LYS A 243 9.16 15.53 -9.53
C LYS A 243 8.29 14.39 -9.03
N VAL A 244 8.60 13.17 -9.41
CA VAL A 244 7.85 11.96 -9.04
C VAL A 244 8.45 11.34 -7.78
N MET A 245 7.66 11.27 -6.72
CA MET A 245 7.95 10.47 -5.53
C MET A 245 7.13 9.18 -5.59
N ILE A 246 7.78 8.03 -5.51
CA ILE A 246 7.10 6.76 -5.25
C ILE A 246 7.07 6.48 -3.75
N TYR A 247 5.97 5.93 -3.26
CA TYR A 247 5.87 5.52 -1.86
C TYR A 247 4.92 4.35 -1.67
N GLY A 248 5.10 3.62 -0.59
CA GLY A 248 4.28 2.46 -0.29
C GLY A 248 4.54 1.91 1.10
N GLN A 249 3.55 1.24 1.64
CA GLN A 249 3.57 0.66 2.97
C GLN A 249 3.57 -0.87 2.90
N SER A 250 4.27 -1.54 3.83
CA SER A 250 4.33 -3.01 3.88
C SER A 250 4.89 -3.59 2.57
N GLY A 251 4.17 -4.46 1.89
CA GLY A 251 4.49 -4.93 0.55
C GLY A 251 4.68 -3.79 -0.46
N GLY A 252 3.98 -2.66 -0.29
CA GLY A 252 4.19 -1.45 -1.08
C GLY A 252 5.58 -0.85 -0.88
N GLY A 253 6.08 -0.80 0.35
CA GLY A 253 7.45 -0.40 0.66
C GLY A 253 8.49 -1.36 0.03
N SER A 254 8.21 -2.66 0.01
CA SER A 254 9.05 -3.64 -0.68
C SER A 254 9.03 -3.46 -2.21
N LYS A 255 7.89 -3.07 -2.79
CA LYS A 255 7.80 -2.68 -4.22
C LYS A 255 8.67 -1.45 -4.51
N VAL A 256 8.64 -0.46 -3.62
CA VAL A 256 9.49 0.74 -3.74
C VAL A 256 10.97 0.37 -3.75
N THR A 257 11.44 -0.45 -2.81
CA THR A 257 12.85 -0.87 -2.77
C THR A 257 13.27 -1.67 -4.00
N ALA A 258 12.41 -2.57 -4.48
CA ALA A 258 12.68 -3.33 -5.71
C ALA A 258 12.79 -2.39 -6.93
N LEU A 259 11.86 -1.45 -7.10
CA LEU A 259 11.88 -0.47 -8.20
C LEU A 259 13.14 0.42 -8.21
N LEU A 260 13.66 0.78 -7.03
CA LEU A 260 14.91 1.53 -6.93
C LEU A 260 16.12 0.77 -7.49
N GLY A 261 16.07 -0.57 -7.50
CA GLY A 261 17.11 -1.44 -8.09
C GLY A 261 16.86 -1.87 -9.52
N MET A 262 15.67 -1.60 -10.09
CA MET A 262 15.32 -2.05 -11.45
C MET A 262 15.86 -1.11 -12.53
N PRO A 263 16.67 -1.60 -13.50
CA PRO A 263 17.18 -0.78 -14.60
C PRO A 263 16.07 -0.08 -15.41
N SER A 264 14.93 -0.76 -15.60
CA SER A 264 13.80 -0.25 -16.36
C SER A 264 13.05 0.91 -15.67
N ALA A 265 13.29 1.13 -14.37
CA ALA A 265 12.72 2.25 -13.60
C ALA A 265 13.68 3.46 -13.50
N LYS A 266 14.91 3.35 -14.02
CA LYS A 266 15.89 4.45 -13.97
C LYS A 266 15.34 5.71 -14.66
N GLY A 267 15.43 6.84 -13.95
CA GLY A 267 14.96 8.15 -14.46
C GLY A 267 13.46 8.40 -14.31
N LEU A 268 12.67 7.41 -13.86
CA LEU A 268 11.25 7.58 -13.57
C LEU A 268 10.97 7.99 -12.11
N ILE A 269 11.96 7.85 -11.23
CA ILE A 269 11.84 8.02 -9.78
C ILE A 269 12.79 9.13 -9.34
N HIS A 270 12.25 10.15 -8.66
CA HIS A 270 13.01 11.31 -8.19
C HIS A 270 13.10 11.37 -6.67
N ARG A 271 12.20 10.72 -5.93
CA ARG A 271 12.19 10.52 -4.48
C ARG A 271 11.50 9.21 -4.17
N ALA A 272 11.81 8.63 -3.02
CA ALA A 272 11.16 7.38 -2.60
C ALA A 272 10.86 7.38 -1.10
N SER A 273 9.69 6.85 -0.70
CA SER A 273 9.40 6.61 0.71
C SER A 273 9.01 5.15 0.94
N VAL A 274 9.70 4.51 1.89
CA VAL A 274 9.54 3.11 2.26
C VAL A 274 8.95 3.05 3.66
N GLN A 275 7.70 2.58 3.76
CA GLN A 275 6.94 2.57 5.00
C GLN A 275 6.69 1.14 5.47
N SER A 276 7.25 0.77 6.63
CA SER A 276 7.10 -0.57 7.24
C SER A 276 7.33 -1.74 6.26
N GLY A 277 8.29 -1.57 5.33
CA GLY A 277 8.57 -2.52 4.26
C GLY A 277 10.04 -2.48 3.86
N GLY A 278 10.32 -3.04 2.69
CA GLY A 278 11.65 -2.97 2.08
C GLY A 278 12.61 -4.06 2.56
N GLY A 279 13.54 -4.36 1.69
CA GLY A 279 14.42 -5.51 1.84
C GLY A 279 13.63 -6.80 1.83
N GLY A 280 14.28 -7.89 1.95
CA GLY A 280 13.65 -9.19 2.10
C GLY A 280 14.27 -10.22 1.19
N ASN A 281 14.24 -11.44 1.66
CA ASN A 281 14.83 -12.56 0.98
C ASN A 281 13.96 -12.93 -0.23
N ILE A 282 14.27 -12.37 -1.40
CA ILE A 282 13.60 -12.69 -2.66
C ILE A 282 14.14 -14.02 -3.22
N PRO A 283 13.28 -14.88 -3.81
CA PRO A 283 13.71 -16.16 -4.38
C PRO A 283 14.61 -15.96 -5.59
N THR A 284 15.41 -16.97 -5.89
CA THR A 284 16.17 -17.06 -7.14
C THR A 284 15.27 -17.54 -8.28
N GLY A 285 15.70 -17.33 -9.53
CA GLY A 285 15.00 -17.85 -10.70
C GLY A 285 14.84 -19.39 -10.66
N GLU A 286 15.84 -20.12 -10.16
CA GLU A 286 15.75 -21.58 -9.98
C GLU A 286 14.61 -21.97 -9.02
N GLN A 287 14.53 -21.32 -7.86
CA GLN A 287 13.47 -21.56 -6.87
C GLN A 287 12.07 -21.23 -7.42
N SER A 288 11.96 -20.17 -8.22
CA SER A 288 10.68 -19.80 -8.84
C SER A 288 10.25 -20.78 -9.92
N ARG A 289 11.20 -21.31 -10.72
CA ARG A 289 10.93 -22.38 -11.70
C ARG A 289 10.53 -23.68 -11.02
N GLU A 290 11.16 -24.03 -9.89
CA GLU A 290 10.74 -25.18 -9.08
C GLU A 290 9.29 -25.03 -8.61
N LEU A 291 8.91 -23.84 -8.11
CA LEU A 291 7.53 -23.55 -7.72
C LEU A 291 6.56 -23.68 -8.92
N ALA A 292 6.91 -23.15 -10.07
CA ALA A 292 6.10 -23.25 -11.29
C ALA A 292 5.94 -24.71 -11.73
N SER A 293 7.01 -25.48 -11.72
CA SER A 293 6.99 -26.93 -12.03
C SER A 293 6.10 -27.70 -11.06
N GLN A 294 6.13 -27.35 -9.76
CA GLN A 294 5.24 -27.98 -8.77
C GLN A 294 3.76 -27.66 -9.05
N VAL A 295 3.43 -26.43 -9.49
CA VAL A 295 2.05 -26.09 -9.91
C VAL A 295 1.61 -26.95 -11.10
N MET A 296 2.44 -27.08 -12.14
CA MET A 296 2.13 -27.92 -13.30
C MET A 296 1.87 -29.38 -12.90
N LYS A 297 2.74 -29.93 -12.03
CA LYS A 297 2.60 -31.29 -11.50
C LYS A 297 1.32 -31.48 -10.70
N ASP A 298 0.98 -30.53 -9.82
CA ASP A 298 -0.22 -30.59 -8.98
C ASP A 298 -1.52 -30.52 -9.80
N LEU A 299 -1.47 -29.81 -10.92
CA LEU A 299 -2.57 -29.72 -11.89
C LEU A 299 -2.62 -30.89 -12.87
N GLY A 300 -1.65 -31.79 -12.86
CA GLY A 300 -1.55 -32.90 -13.82
C GLY A 300 -1.33 -32.47 -15.26
N LEU A 301 -0.71 -31.30 -15.47
CA LEU A 301 -0.45 -30.72 -16.79
C LEU A 301 0.94 -31.11 -17.32
N PRO A 302 1.08 -31.26 -18.66
CA PRO A 302 2.39 -31.35 -19.28
C PRO A 302 3.27 -30.14 -18.96
N PRO A 303 4.62 -30.30 -18.85
CA PRO A 303 5.51 -29.21 -18.44
C PRO A 303 5.49 -27.94 -19.30
N ASN A 304 4.98 -28.03 -20.53
CA ASN A 304 4.94 -26.94 -21.51
C ASN A 304 3.50 -26.51 -21.91
N ASP A 305 2.48 -26.88 -21.13
CA ASP A 305 1.08 -26.58 -21.46
C ASP A 305 0.62 -25.23 -20.87
N ILE A 306 1.26 -24.15 -21.34
CA ILE A 306 0.89 -22.77 -20.96
C ILE A 306 -0.53 -22.43 -21.43
N ALA A 307 -0.97 -22.98 -22.58
CA ALA A 307 -2.27 -22.68 -23.16
C ALA A 307 -3.45 -23.14 -22.27
N THR A 308 -3.31 -24.28 -21.59
CA THR A 308 -4.29 -24.73 -20.60
C THR A 308 -4.29 -23.85 -19.35
N LEU A 309 -3.11 -23.45 -18.84
CA LEU A 309 -3.02 -22.52 -17.72
C LEU A 309 -3.67 -21.16 -18.03
N GLN A 310 -3.46 -20.63 -19.23
CA GLN A 310 -4.03 -19.35 -19.65
C GLN A 310 -5.56 -19.37 -19.72
N LYS A 311 -6.17 -20.52 -19.98
CA LYS A 311 -7.64 -20.72 -20.02
C LYS A 311 -8.22 -21.12 -18.67
N MET A 312 -7.36 -21.44 -17.69
CA MET A 312 -7.82 -21.91 -16.39
C MET A 312 -8.52 -20.80 -15.63
N GLU A 313 -9.59 -21.16 -14.92
CA GLU A 313 -10.28 -20.26 -14.01
C GLU A 313 -9.32 -19.81 -12.91
N TRP A 314 -9.31 -18.50 -12.60
CA TRP A 314 -8.31 -17.87 -11.74
C TRP A 314 -8.27 -18.45 -10.32
N SER A 315 -9.43 -18.80 -9.74
CA SER A 315 -9.47 -19.34 -8.38
C SER A 315 -8.77 -20.70 -8.29
N LYS A 316 -8.82 -21.50 -9.34
CA LYS A 316 -8.08 -22.76 -9.44
C LYS A 316 -6.57 -22.50 -9.53
N LEU A 317 -6.16 -21.50 -10.30
CA LEU A 317 -4.74 -21.08 -10.37
C LEU A 317 -4.22 -20.62 -9.02
N VAL A 318 -4.94 -19.72 -8.34
CA VAL A 318 -4.54 -19.22 -7.02
C VAL A 318 -4.50 -20.35 -5.99
N ALA A 319 -5.48 -21.23 -5.99
CA ALA A 319 -5.52 -22.38 -5.08
C ALA A 319 -4.35 -23.35 -5.34
N ALA A 320 -4.09 -23.70 -6.61
CA ALA A 320 -2.98 -24.57 -6.99
C ALA A 320 -1.64 -23.93 -6.63
N GLY A 321 -1.48 -22.63 -6.89
CA GLY A 321 -0.28 -21.88 -6.54
C GLY A 321 -0.01 -21.88 -5.03
N ASN A 322 -1.01 -21.62 -4.21
CA ASN A 322 -0.88 -21.65 -2.75
C ASN A 322 -0.55 -23.06 -2.23
N ALA A 323 -1.17 -24.09 -2.80
CA ALA A 323 -0.87 -25.49 -2.43
C ALA A 323 0.56 -25.88 -2.80
N ALA A 324 1.05 -25.50 -4.00
CA ALA A 324 2.41 -25.75 -4.43
C ALA A 324 3.42 -25.04 -3.51
N ALA A 325 3.21 -23.76 -3.23
CA ALA A 325 4.07 -23.00 -2.30
C ALA A 325 4.13 -23.61 -0.89
N ALA A 326 3.01 -24.13 -0.40
CA ALA A 326 2.96 -24.82 0.90
C ALA A 326 3.77 -26.12 0.92
N LYS A 327 3.85 -26.83 -0.22
CA LYS A 327 4.61 -28.10 -0.33
C LYS A 327 6.12 -27.90 -0.34
N ILE A 328 6.61 -26.88 -1.04
CA ILE A 328 8.04 -26.63 -1.16
C ILE A 328 8.64 -25.86 0.01
N ASN A 329 7.81 -25.15 0.78
CA ASN A 329 8.28 -24.44 1.95
C ASN A 329 8.14 -25.32 3.21
N PRO A 330 9.14 -25.32 4.11
CA PRO A 330 8.99 -26.00 5.39
C PRO A 330 7.85 -25.38 6.20
N PRO A 331 7.18 -26.15 7.07
CA PRO A 331 6.14 -25.61 7.95
C PRO A 331 6.65 -24.40 8.73
N PHE A 332 5.91 -23.30 8.66
CA PHE A 332 6.25 -22.09 9.41
C PHE A 332 6.02 -22.33 10.92
N ARG A 333 7.09 -22.39 11.68
CA ARG A 333 7.05 -22.58 13.14
C ARG A 333 7.11 -21.28 13.94
N GLY A 334 6.96 -20.12 13.30
CA GLY A 334 7.01 -18.80 13.94
C GLY A 334 5.69 -18.06 13.89
N GLY A 335 5.34 -17.40 15.00
CA GLY A 335 4.07 -16.68 15.16
C GLY A 335 4.03 -15.26 14.60
N PHE A 336 4.99 -14.80 13.79
CA PHE A 336 5.00 -13.46 13.24
C PHE A 336 4.40 -13.42 11.83
N MET A 337 3.53 -12.43 11.58
CA MET A 337 2.91 -12.18 10.27
C MET A 337 3.94 -11.82 9.19
N PHE A 338 5.15 -11.39 9.56
CA PHE A 338 6.21 -10.89 8.68
C PHE A 338 7.44 -11.80 8.61
N GLY A 339 7.29 -13.10 8.81
CA GLY A 339 8.36 -14.08 8.66
C GLY A 339 9.44 -14.01 9.76
N PRO A 340 10.39 -14.94 9.75
CA PRO A 340 11.56 -14.85 10.61
C PRO A 340 12.39 -13.62 10.26
N PRO A 341 13.15 -13.05 11.21
CA PRO A 341 14.09 -11.98 10.91
C PRO A 341 14.97 -12.38 9.72
N SER A 342 15.03 -11.51 8.71
CA SER A 342 15.98 -11.67 7.63
C SER A 342 17.38 -11.43 8.20
N GLY A 343 18.15 -12.48 8.35
CA GLY A 343 19.55 -12.45 8.77
C GLY A 343 20.39 -13.32 7.86
N PRO A 344 21.72 -13.19 7.88
CA PRO A 344 22.61 -14.07 7.16
C PRO A 344 22.29 -15.53 7.49
N GLY A 345 21.91 -16.34 6.48
CA GLY A 345 21.54 -17.74 6.64
C GLY A 345 20.04 -18.05 6.72
N SER A 346 19.14 -17.06 6.67
CA SER A 346 17.71 -17.33 6.51
C SER A 346 17.41 -17.83 5.11
N VAL A 347 16.76 -19.01 4.99
CA VAL A 347 16.33 -19.54 3.70
C VAL A 347 15.11 -18.74 3.21
N ALA A 348 15.17 -18.23 1.99
CA ALA A 348 14.05 -17.57 1.33
C ALA A 348 12.84 -18.50 1.30
N ARG A 349 11.69 -18.01 1.74
CA ARG A 349 10.44 -18.71 1.44
C ARG A 349 10.07 -18.43 -0.02
N VAL A 350 9.94 -19.48 -0.78
CA VAL A 350 9.53 -19.40 -2.17
C VAL A 350 8.02 -19.09 -2.22
N GLY A 351 7.64 -18.07 -2.96
CA GLY A 351 6.24 -17.63 -3.05
C GLY A 351 6.04 -16.71 -4.26
N TRP A 352 4.85 -16.19 -4.38
CA TRP A 352 4.47 -15.28 -5.47
C TRP A 352 4.97 -13.87 -5.16
N THR A 353 6.27 -13.66 -5.30
CA THR A 353 6.98 -12.41 -5.00
C THR A 353 7.98 -12.11 -6.11
N PRO A 354 8.50 -10.88 -6.18
CA PRO A 354 9.61 -10.57 -7.08
C PRO A 354 10.73 -11.60 -6.95
N THR A 355 11.33 -11.95 -8.07
CA THR A 355 12.35 -12.99 -8.18
C THR A 355 13.62 -12.41 -8.74
N LEU A 356 14.78 -12.82 -8.19
CA LEU A 356 16.09 -12.49 -8.72
C LEU A 356 16.31 -13.33 -9.99
N ASP A 357 15.88 -12.79 -11.14
CA ASP A 357 15.96 -13.43 -12.45
C ASP A 357 17.19 -13.00 -13.27
N GLY A 358 17.92 -11.99 -12.79
CA GLY A 358 19.09 -11.43 -13.45
C GLY A 358 18.77 -10.56 -14.68
N HIS A 359 17.49 -10.37 -15.01
CA HIS A 359 17.00 -9.62 -16.15
C HIS A 359 16.15 -8.41 -15.72
N VAL A 360 14.99 -8.63 -15.13
CA VAL A 360 14.11 -7.58 -14.58
C VAL A 360 14.62 -7.12 -13.22
N ILE A 361 14.98 -8.08 -12.38
CA ILE A 361 15.53 -7.86 -11.04
C ILE A 361 16.89 -8.56 -10.97
N ASN A 362 17.94 -7.76 -10.90
CA ASN A 362 19.33 -8.22 -10.91
C ASN A 362 20.05 -8.09 -9.58
N MET A 363 19.38 -7.57 -8.54
CA MET A 363 19.94 -7.42 -7.20
C MET A 363 18.86 -7.48 -6.12
N LYS A 364 19.25 -7.88 -4.92
CA LYS A 364 18.45 -7.78 -3.69
C LYS A 364 18.61 -6.39 -3.09
N SER A 365 17.81 -5.45 -3.56
CA SER A 365 17.89 -4.04 -3.14
C SER A 365 17.70 -3.89 -1.63
N PHE A 366 18.65 -3.26 -0.96
CA PHE A 366 18.69 -3.00 0.48
C PHE A 366 18.77 -4.25 1.38
N ASP A 367 19.14 -5.40 0.85
CA ASP A 367 19.57 -6.56 1.64
C ASP A 367 21.10 -6.60 1.71
N ASP A 368 21.76 -6.73 0.55
CA ASP A 368 23.22 -6.79 0.47
C ASP A 368 23.83 -5.40 0.26
N ALA A 369 23.16 -4.54 -0.52
CA ALA A 369 23.58 -3.17 -0.82
C ALA A 369 22.41 -2.27 -1.19
N ALA A 370 22.55 -0.96 -1.03
CA ALA A 370 21.65 -0.01 -1.66
C ALA A 370 21.95 0.08 -3.17
N PRO A 371 20.91 0.24 -4.03
CA PRO A 371 21.11 0.26 -5.47
C PRO A 371 21.91 1.50 -5.94
N GLU A 372 23.06 1.29 -6.56
CA GLU A 372 23.88 2.36 -7.14
C GLU A 372 23.14 3.14 -8.23
N ILE A 373 22.27 2.46 -8.99
CA ILE A 373 21.48 3.04 -10.09
C ILE A 373 20.54 4.17 -9.64
N SER A 374 20.15 4.18 -8.36
CA SER A 374 19.29 5.17 -7.72
C SER A 374 19.99 5.92 -6.58
N LYS A 375 21.31 6.00 -6.58
CA LYS A 375 22.08 6.67 -5.52
C LYS A 375 21.67 8.13 -5.31
N ASP A 376 21.30 8.82 -6.38
CA ASP A 376 20.92 10.24 -6.36
C ASP A 376 19.44 10.48 -6.00
N VAL A 377 18.68 9.41 -5.71
CA VAL A 377 17.29 9.48 -5.26
C VAL A 377 17.27 9.61 -3.73
N PRO A 378 16.78 10.71 -3.15
CA PRO A 378 16.57 10.81 -1.70
C PRO A 378 15.54 9.77 -1.24
N VAL A 379 15.77 9.19 -0.04
CA VAL A 379 14.90 8.14 0.50
C VAL A 379 14.43 8.50 1.90
N LEU A 380 13.13 8.33 2.15
CA LEU A 380 12.47 8.41 3.45
C LEU A 380 12.10 7.00 3.89
N ILE A 381 12.59 6.53 5.03
CA ILE A 381 12.39 5.15 5.49
C ILE A 381 11.87 5.15 6.92
N GLY A 382 10.89 4.33 7.23
CA GLY A 382 10.44 4.18 8.62
C GLY A 382 9.51 3.02 8.87
N SER A 383 9.07 2.93 10.11
CA SER A 383 8.19 1.88 10.61
C SER A 383 7.30 2.38 11.74
N VAL A 384 6.34 1.57 12.13
CA VAL A 384 5.48 1.78 13.30
C VAL A 384 5.99 0.98 14.50
N SER A 385 5.54 1.32 15.72
CA SER A 385 6.03 0.65 16.93
C SER A 385 5.40 -0.72 17.19
N GLU A 386 4.14 -0.94 16.84
CA GLU A 386 3.41 -2.19 17.08
C GLU A 386 3.11 -2.96 15.79
N GLU A 387 4.15 -3.32 15.02
CA GLU A 387 4.04 -4.02 13.73
C GLU A 387 3.43 -5.43 13.82
N GLY A 388 3.51 -6.05 14.98
CA GLY A 388 3.15 -7.47 15.18
C GLY A 388 1.73 -7.70 15.70
N MET A 389 0.84 -6.73 15.57
CA MET A 389 -0.48 -6.73 16.14
C MET A 389 -1.31 -8.01 15.81
N ARG A 390 -1.82 -8.66 16.86
CA ARG A 390 -2.79 -9.75 16.78
C ARG A 390 -3.89 -9.51 17.80
N TYR A 391 -4.99 -8.90 17.37
CA TYR A 391 -6.10 -8.53 18.26
C TYR A 391 -6.70 -9.70 19.04
N SER A 392 -6.69 -10.90 18.46
CA SER A 392 -7.24 -12.09 19.11
C SER A 392 -6.39 -12.63 20.28
N SER A 393 -5.16 -12.13 20.47
CA SER A 393 -4.29 -12.56 21.55
C SER A 393 -4.20 -11.51 22.66
N ASN A 394 -4.39 -11.93 23.89
CA ASN A 394 -4.14 -11.14 25.08
C ASN A 394 -3.25 -11.96 26.03
N PRO A 395 -1.94 -12.12 25.68
CA PRO A 395 -1.08 -13.00 26.42
C PRO A 395 -0.83 -12.45 27.83
N THR A 396 -0.77 -13.35 28.79
CA THR A 396 -0.12 -13.09 30.08
C THR A 396 1.38 -12.93 29.87
N GLU A 397 2.08 -12.33 30.83
CA GLU A 397 3.55 -12.22 30.78
C GLU A 397 4.23 -13.60 30.66
N ALA A 398 3.70 -14.61 31.36
CA ALA A 398 4.23 -15.98 31.30
C ALA A 398 4.04 -16.63 29.91
N GLU A 399 2.91 -16.46 29.29
CA GLU A 399 2.66 -16.96 27.92
C GLU A 399 3.55 -16.25 26.90
N TRP A 400 3.69 -14.92 27.00
CA TRP A 400 4.58 -14.15 26.17
C TRP A 400 6.04 -14.57 26.34
N HIS A 401 6.48 -14.75 27.59
CA HIS A 401 7.81 -15.26 27.91
C HIS A 401 8.05 -16.64 27.30
N THR A 402 7.09 -17.56 27.45
CA THR A 402 7.18 -18.93 26.87
C THR A 402 7.30 -18.85 25.34
N GLN A 403 6.53 -18.00 24.69
CA GLN A 403 6.58 -17.81 23.26
C GLN A 403 7.96 -17.29 22.80
N LEU A 404 8.48 -16.25 23.45
CA LEU A 404 9.77 -15.67 23.13
C LEU A 404 10.93 -16.63 23.42
N SER A 405 10.87 -17.37 24.53
CA SER A 405 11.87 -18.37 24.88
C SER A 405 11.96 -19.49 23.84
N GLY A 406 10.83 -19.89 23.27
CA GLY A 406 10.79 -20.84 22.15
C GLY A 406 11.40 -20.32 20.86
N MET A 407 11.46 -18.98 20.69
CA MET A 407 11.98 -18.33 19.48
C MET A 407 13.46 -17.96 19.57
N MET A 408 13.91 -17.46 20.72
CA MET A 408 15.23 -16.87 20.88
C MET A 408 16.02 -17.37 22.10
N GLY A 409 15.50 -18.35 22.83
CA GLY A 409 16.09 -18.89 24.05
C GLY A 409 15.69 -18.10 25.30
N GLU A 410 15.74 -18.79 26.44
CA GLU A 410 15.26 -18.33 27.75
C GLU A 410 15.95 -17.03 28.22
N THR A 411 17.27 -16.99 28.16
CA THR A 411 18.06 -15.84 28.65
C THR A 411 17.74 -14.57 27.88
N LYS A 412 17.67 -14.68 26.56
CA LYS A 412 17.40 -13.54 25.67
C LYS A 412 15.95 -13.04 25.79
N ALA A 413 14.99 -13.98 25.89
CA ALA A 413 13.58 -13.65 26.11
C ALA A 413 13.37 -12.88 27.41
N THR A 414 13.96 -13.36 28.52
CA THR A 414 13.90 -12.70 29.84
C THR A 414 14.47 -11.28 29.77
N ALA A 415 15.66 -11.13 29.19
CA ALA A 415 16.31 -9.81 29.05
C ALA A 415 15.47 -8.84 28.19
N LEU A 416 14.92 -9.31 27.08
CA LEU A 416 14.09 -8.50 26.18
C LEU A 416 12.81 -8.02 26.87
N ILE A 417 12.09 -8.90 27.56
CA ILE A 417 10.87 -8.55 28.30
C ILE A 417 11.17 -7.49 29.37
N ALA A 418 12.23 -7.69 30.16
CA ALA A 418 12.64 -6.76 31.20
C ALA A 418 12.98 -5.38 30.62
N ALA A 419 13.73 -5.33 29.52
CA ALA A 419 14.10 -4.09 28.84
C ALA A 419 12.87 -3.36 28.25
N MET A 420 11.95 -4.07 27.61
CA MET A 420 10.72 -3.49 27.06
C MET A 420 9.81 -2.93 28.17
N LYS A 421 9.67 -3.63 29.28
CA LYS A 421 8.90 -3.12 30.46
C LYS A 421 9.57 -1.89 31.08
N THR A 422 10.89 -1.81 31.10
CA THR A 422 11.64 -0.67 31.59
C THR A 422 11.50 0.53 30.66
N ALA A 423 11.58 0.31 29.33
CA ALA A 423 11.44 1.37 28.35
C ALA A 423 10.01 1.92 28.25
N HIS A 424 9.00 1.10 28.54
CA HIS A 424 7.58 1.43 28.38
C HIS A 424 6.77 0.98 29.60
N PRO A 425 6.98 1.55 30.79
CA PRO A 425 6.34 1.10 32.03
C PRO A 425 4.81 1.22 32.03
N ASP A 426 4.27 2.12 31.23
CA ASP A 426 2.83 2.39 31.14
C ASP A 426 2.10 1.53 30.10
N LYS A 427 2.84 0.75 29.28
CA LYS A 427 2.22 -0.12 28.27
C LYS A 427 1.81 -1.47 28.86
N ALA A 428 0.61 -1.93 28.48
CA ALA A 428 0.14 -3.28 28.83
C ALA A 428 1.03 -4.37 28.16
N ILE A 429 1.15 -5.55 28.80
CA ILE A 429 1.89 -6.70 28.27
C ILE A 429 1.48 -7.04 26.83
N ARG A 430 0.18 -6.97 26.54
CA ARG A 430 -0.36 -7.17 25.19
C ARG A 430 0.28 -6.21 24.17
N THR A 431 0.33 -4.93 24.44
CA THR A 431 0.92 -3.92 23.56
C THR A 431 2.43 -4.12 23.41
N LEU A 432 3.13 -4.41 24.52
CA LEU A 432 4.56 -4.74 24.48
C LEU A 432 4.85 -5.97 23.60
N SER A 433 3.99 -7.00 23.66
CA SER A 433 4.16 -8.21 22.84
C SER A 433 4.07 -7.91 21.32
N TYR A 434 3.28 -6.93 20.93
CA TYR A 434 3.21 -6.47 19.53
C TYR A 434 4.44 -5.67 19.10
N GLY A 435 5.07 -4.97 20.04
CA GLY A 435 6.26 -4.15 19.81
C GLY A 435 7.50 -4.96 19.41
N VAL A 436 7.56 -6.26 19.72
CA VAL A 436 8.72 -7.11 19.33
C VAL A 436 8.93 -7.14 17.82
N ALA A 437 7.85 -7.24 17.03
CA ALA A 437 7.94 -7.16 15.58
C ALA A 437 8.37 -5.75 15.11
N GLY A 438 7.93 -4.71 15.81
CA GLY A 438 8.35 -3.32 15.59
C GLY A 438 9.86 -3.13 15.76
N LEU A 439 10.47 -3.75 16.76
CA LEU A 439 11.93 -3.75 16.94
C LEU A 439 12.66 -4.38 15.74
N GLY A 440 12.13 -5.48 15.20
CA GLY A 440 12.67 -6.13 13.99
C GLY A 440 12.58 -5.22 12.77
N SER A 441 11.44 -4.56 12.57
CA SER A 441 11.23 -3.58 11.50
C SER A 441 12.15 -2.37 11.66
N ARG A 442 12.34 -1.89 12.89
CA ARG A 442 13.28 -0.81 13.20
C ARG A 442 14.72 -1.17 12.85
N ASN A 443 15.17 -2.41 13.15
CA ASN A 443 16.49 -2.89 12.73
C ASN A 443 16.66 -2.85 11.20
N ARG A 444 15.63 -3.25 10.46
CA ARG A 444 15.63 -3.18 9.00
C ARG A 444 15.73 -1.75 8.49
N VAL A 445 14.99 -0.82 9.09
CA VAL A 445 15.07 0.62 8.76
C VAL A 445 16.50 1.15 8.95
N GLN A 446 17.14 0.82 10.08
CA GLN A 446 18.53 1.23 10.36
C GLN A 446 19.50 0.66 9.33
N ASN A 447 19.39 -0.63 9.01
CA ASN A 447 20.25 -1.26 8.00
C ASN A 447 20.08 -0.62 6.62
N MET A 448 18.85 -0.41 6.18
CA MET A 448 18.56 0.23 4.88
C MET A 448 19.10 1.67 4.83
N ALA A 449 18.95 2.42 5.91
CA ALA A 449 19.48 3.79 6.00
C ALA A 449 21.01 3.80 5.95
N LYS A 450 21.67 2.88 6.66
CA LYS A 450 23.12 2.69 6.59
C LYS A 450 23.58 2.40 5.17
N LEU A 451 23.00 1.40 4.51
CA LEU A 451 23.35 1.04 3.14
C LEU A 451 23.14 2.21 2.17
N LYS A 452 22.07 3.00 2.34
CA LYS A 452 21.82 4.19 1.54
C LYS A 452 22.86 5.30 1.79
N TYR A 453 23.21 5.52 3.04
CA TYR A 453 24.23 6.50 3.44
C TYR A 453 25.61 6.16 2.86
N GLU A 454 25.99 4.87 2.82
CA GLU A 454 27.26 4.39 2.28
C GLU A 454 27.46 4.68 0.78
N LEU A 455 26.39 4.99 0.04
CA LEU A 455 26.50 5.47 -1.34
C LEU A 455 27.05 6.91 -1.45
N HIS A 456 27.16 7.67 -0.35
CA HIS A 456 27.66 9.04 -0.30
C HIS A 456 27.05 9.99 -1.34
N ALA A 457 25.75 9.84 -1.62
CA ALA A 457 25.02 10.62 -2.61
C ALA A 457 23.79 11.30 -2.00
N ALA A 458 22.56 11.00 -2.48
CA ALA A 458 21.36 11.62 -1.95
C ALA A 458 21.06 11.20 -0.50
N PRO A 459 20.49 12.11 0.33
CA PRO A 459 20.25 11.87 1.74
C PRO A 459 19.19 10.78 1.98
N VAL A 460 19.29 10.16 3.17
CA VAL A 460 18.28 9.28 3.73
C VAL A 460 17.72 9.90 5.01
N TYR A 461 16.41 9.83 5.16
CA TYR A 461 15.67 10.27 6.34
C TYR A 461 14.99 9.10 7.00
N GLN A 462 14.97 9.08 8.34
CA GLN A 462 14.30 8.00 9.08
C GLN A 462 13.13 8.54 9.89
N TYR A 463 12.05 7.74 9.98
CA TYR A 463 10.98 7.98 10.93
C TYR A 463 10.63 6.75 11.77
N PHE A 464 9.98 7.02 12.90
CA PHE A 464 9.38 6.03 13.78
C PHE A 464 8.02 6.54 14.24
N PHE A 465 6.95 5.85 13.87
CA PHE A 465 5.59 6.22 14.22
C PHE A 465 5.19 5.50 15.50
N THR A 466 4.98 6.28 16.57
CA THR A 466 4.69 5.77 17.92
C THR A 466 3.35 6.25 18.47
N TRP A 467 2.60 7.03 17.69
CA TRP A 467 1.29 7.53 18.11
C TRP A 467 0.33 6.40 18.42
N GLN A 468 -0.26 6.45 19.63
CA GLN A 468 -1.17 5.40 20.11
C GLN A 468 -2.61 5.75 19.76
N SER A 469 -3.30 4.86 19.04
CA SER A 469 -4.71 5.01 18.75
C SER A 469 -5.53 4.96 20.06
N PRO A 470 -6.49 5.88 20.26
CA PRO A 470 -7.41 5.83 21.40
C PRO A 470 -8.52 4.79 21.22
N MET A 471 -8.65 4.22 20.02
CA MET A 471 -9.72 3.29 19.70
C MET A 471 -9.53 1.94 20.38
N LEU A 472 -10.65 1.26 20.69
CA LEU A 472 -10.64 -0.03 21.38
C LEU A 472 -9.79 0.01 22.67
N ASP A 473 -9.99 1.06 23.49
CA ASP A 473 -9.27 1.29 24.75
C ASP A 473 -7.73 1.34 24.60
N GLY A 474 -7.24 1.82 23.45
CA GLY A 474 -5.81 1.97 23.18
C GLY A 474 -5.08 0.66 22.85
N VAL A 475 -5.81 -0.45 22.75
CA VAL A 475 -5.23 -1.78 22.52
C VAL A 475 -4.47 -1.89 21.21
N ALA A 476 -4.91 -1.14 20.20
CA ALA A 476 -4.31 -1.16 18.87
C ALA A 476 -2.88 -0.62 18.83
N GLY A 477 -2.55 0.31 19.70
CA GLY A 477 -1.27 1.00 19.65
C GLY A 477 -1.06 1.73 18.31
N ALA A 478 0.18 1.78 17.87
CA ALA A 478 0.56 2.22 16.53
C ALA A 478 0.70 0.98 15.63
N TRP A 479 -0.44 0.39 15.25
CA TRP A 479 -0.48 -0.89 14.51
C TRP A 479 0.07 -0.77 13.09
N HIS A 480 0.40 -1.91 12.49
CA HIS A 480 0.82 -1.97 11.10
C HIS A 480 -0.19 -1.30 10.16
N THR A 481 0.19 -0.31 9.39
CA THR A 481 -0.61 0.58 8.52
C THR A 481 -1.18 1.83 9.20
N ALA A 482 -1.07 2.00 10.52
CA ALA A 482 -1.69 3.12 11.24
C ALA A 482 -1.26 4.50 10.69
N GLU A 483 0.01 4.63 10.29
CA GLU A 483 0.58 5.88 9.79
C GLU A 483 -0.01 6.35 8.45
N LEU A 484 -0.68 5.46 7.69
CA LEU A 484 -1.25 5.81 6.38
C LEU A 484 -2.32 6.90 6.48
N ALA A 485 -3.21 6.81 7.47
CA ALA A 485 -4.23 7.83 7.69
C ALA A 485 -3.62 9.23 7.89
N PHE A 486 -2.41 9.29 8.46
CA PHE A 486 -1.67 10.52 8.71
C PHE A 486 -0.86 11.00 7.51
N CYS A 487 -0.21 10.09 6.79
CA CYS A 487 0.54 10.42 5.57
C CYS A 487 -0.35 10.95 4.45
N PHE A 488 -1.63 10.51 4.40
CA PHE A 488 -2.61 10.93 3.40
C PHE A 488 -3.55 12.06 3.89
N ASP A 489 -3.39 12.55 5.13
CA ASP A 489 -4.28 13.55 5.76
C ASP A 489 -5.75 13.07 5.84
N ASN A 490 -5.97 11.77 6.07
CA ASN A 490 -7.26 11.10 5.99
C ASN A 490 -7.81 10.60 7.33
N THR A 491 -7.46 11.22 8.46
CA THR A 491 -7.94 10.80 9.79
C THR A 491 -9.47 10.74 9.89
N LYS A 492 -10.17 11.68 9.24
CA LYS A 492 -11.63 11.70 9.18
C LYS A 492 -12.21 10.51 8.43
N ARG A 493 -11.55 10.06 7.34
CA ARG A 493 -11.98 8.87 6.60
C ARG A 493 -11.66 7.58 7.34
N CYS A 494 -10.66 7.62 8.21
CA CYS A 494 -10.17 6.50 9.00
C CYS A 494 -10.51 6.66 10.50
N GLU A 495 -11.68 7.21 10.82
CA GLU A 495 -12.06 7.49 12.23
C GLU A 495 -12.15 6.22 13.07
N GLN A 496 -12.49 5.05 12.47
CA GLN A 496 -12.48 3.76 13.16
C GLN A 496 -11.10 3.40 13.74
N GLY A 497 -10.03 3.82 13.05
CA GLY A 497 -8.65 3.56 13.50
C GLY A 497 -8.03 4.73 14.27
N THR A 498 -8.43 5.99 13.96
CA THR A 498 -7.78 7.18 14.50
C THR A 498 -8.60 7.90 15.56
N GLY A 499 -9.90 7.59 15.70
CA GLY A 499 -10.85 8.36 16.50
C GLY A 499 -11.06 9.78 15.98
N ASN A 500 -10.37 10.17 14.91
CA ASN A 500 -10.39 11.51 14.30
C ASN A 500 -10.29 12.65 15.34
N THR A 501 -9.53 12.44 16.43
CA THR A 501 -9.35 13.41 17.49
C THR A 501 -8.60 14.65 17.00
N SER A 502 -8.65 15.75 17.75
CA SER A 502 -7.89 16.98 17.45
C SER A 502 -6.39 16.72 17.36
N GLU A 503 -5.86 15.83 18.21
CA GLU A 503 -4.45 15.42 18.23
C GLU A 503 -4.11 14.62 16.96
N ALA A 504 -4.96 13.66 16.57
CA ALA A 504 -4.80 12.89 15.34
C ALA A 504 -4.79 13.80 14.10
N GLN A 505 -5.74 14.75 14.01
CA GLN A 505 -5.81 15.72 12.91
C GLN A 505 -4.56 16.63 12.88
N ALA A 506 -4.10 17.12 14.04
CA ALA A 506 -2.91 17.96 14.13
C ALA A 506 -1.64 17.19 13.72
N LEU A 507 -1.52 15.92 14.09
CA LEU A 507 -0.43 15.04 13.69
C LEU A 507 -0.48 14.77 12.19
N ALA A 508 -1.64 14.41 11.64
CA ALA A 508 -1.82 14.14 10.21
C ALA A 508 -1.39 15.33 9.36
N LYS A 509 -1.81 16.54 9.72
CA LYS A 509 -1.38 17.75 9.03
C LYS A 509 0.14 17.92 9.00
N LYS A 510 0.84 17.63 10.10
CA LYS A 510 2.31 17.68 10.15
C LYS A 510 2.95 16.59 9.29
N MET A 511 2.46 15.36 9.38
CA MET A 511 3.01 14.23 8.62
C MET A 511 2.78 14.42 7.12
N ALA A 512 1.57 14.68 6.69
CA ALA A 512 1.25 14.91 5.29
C ALA A 512 2.04 16.09 4.71
N THR A 513 2.25 17.19 5.48
CA THR A 513 3.13 18.29 5.08
C THR A 513 4.56 17.83 4.87
N ALA A 514 5.10 16.97 5.74
CA ALA A 514 6.46 16.45 5.60
C ALA A 514 6.61 15.57 4.35
N TRP A 515 5.64 14.68 4.07
CA TRP A 515 5.64 13.86 2.84
C TRP A 515 5.53 14.72 1.58
N ALA A 516 4.66 15.74 1.58
CA ALA A 516 4.53 16.67 0.46
C ALA A 516 5.80 17.52 0.25
N ASN A 517 6.45 18.00 1.32
CA ASN A 517 7.73 18.72 1.22
C ASN A 517 8.82 17.81 0.67
N PHE A 518 8.88 16.57 1.14
CA PHE A 518 9.82 15.58 0.63
C PHE A 518 9.59 15.30 -0.86
N ALA A 519 8.33 15.15 -1.29
CA ALA A 519 7.99 14.99 -2.70
C ALA A 519 8.46 16.18 -3.56
N ARG A 520 8.35 17.41 -3.04
CA ARG A 520 8.77 18.63 -3.76
C ARG A 520 10.29 18.80 -3.84
N THR A 521 10.98 18.59 -2.73
CA THR A 521 12.35 19.06 -2.53
C THR A 521 13.36 17.95 -2.23
N GLY A 522 12.91 16.77 -1.82
CA GLY A 522 13.75 15.72 -1.23
C GLY A 522 14.12 15.97 0.23
N ASN A 523 13.56 17.01 0.87
CA ASN A 523 13.75 17.33 2.28
C ASN A 523 12.39 17.43 2.98
N PRO A 524 12.08 16.60 4.00
CA PRO A 524 10.79 16.58 4.67
C PRO A 524 10.58 17.66 5.74
N SER A 525 11.60 18.49 6.01
CA SER A 525 11.53 19.54 7.02
C SER A 525 10.39 20.53 6.76
N GLN A 526 9.89 21.12 7.83
CA GLN A 526 8.87 22.17 7.81
C GLN A 526 9.12 23.18 8.92
N PRO A 527 8.52 24.38 8.88
CA PRO A 527 8.68 25.38 9.94
C PRO A 527 8.36 24.80 11.32
N GLY A 528 9.29 24.95 12.26
CA GLY A 528 9.16 24.43 13.62
C GLY A 528 9.40 22.91 13.77
N LEU A 529 9.68 22.18 12.69
CA LEU A 529 9.99 20.75 12.73
C LEU A 529 11.08 20.42 11.70
N ILE A 530 12.34 20.62 12.10
CA ILE A 530 13.48 20.32 11.25
C ILE A 530 13.80 18.83 11.32
N TRP A 531 13.92 18.21 10.16
CA TRP A 531 14.22 16.79 10.04
C TRP A 531 15.64 16.60 9.47
N THR A 532 16.56 16.12 10.32
CA THR A 532 17.95 15.90 9.96
C THR A 532 18.09 14.58 9.19
N PRO A 533 18.87 14.55 8.10
CA PRO A 533 19.24 13.29 7.45
C PRO A 533 19.92 12.35 8.44
N ALA A 534 19.69 11.06 8.26
CA ALA A 534 20.27 10.03 9.12
C ALA A 534 21.69 9.68 8.70
N ASP A 535 22.55 9.49 9.69
CA ASP A 535 23.86 8.86 9.55
C ASP A 535 23.96 7.61 10.43
N PRO A 536 24.90 6.67 10.15
CA PRO A 536 25.02 5.42 10.90
C PRO A 536 25.43 5.59 12.37
N ASP A 537 26.11 6.70 12.71
CA ASP A 537 26.67 6.92 14.05
C ASP A 537 25.59 7.38 15.04
N HIS A 538 24.60 8.13 14.56
CA HIS A 538 23.56 8.72 15.40
C HIS A 538 22.17 8.12 15.11
N GLY A 539 21.92 7.62 13.91
CA GLY A 539 20.61 7.06 13.52
C GLY A 539 19.45 8.04 13.71
N GLN A 540 19.66 9.34 13.33
CA GLN A 540 18.70 10.42 13.52
C GLN A 540 17.33 10.02 12.95
N THR A 541 16.31 10.10 13.78
CA THR A 541 14.98 9.61 13.48
C THR A 541 13.92 10.61 13.92
N MET A 542 12.99 10.95 13.05
CA MET A 542 11.79 11.69 13.40
C MET A 542 10.81 10.76 14.09
N VAL A 543 10.53 10.98 15.36
CA VAL A 543 9.49 10.27 16.10
C VAL A 543 8.17 11.00 15.92
N TRP A 544 7.20 10.30 15.33
CA TRP A 544 5.84 10.78 15.09
C TRP A 544 4.91 10.32 16.19
N ASP A 545 4.51 11.30 17.01
CA ASP A 545 3.64 11.15 18.16
C ASP A 545 2.89 12.47 18.39
N ASN A 546 2.04 12.58 19.40
CA ASN A 546 1.43 13.84 19.80
C ASN A 546 2.48 14.96 19.96
N ARG A 547 3.66 14.64 20.44
CA ARG A 547 4.84 15.50 20.45
C ARG A 547 5.88 14.98 19.46
N CYS A 548 5.85 15.47 18.22
CA CYS A 548 6.86 15.14 17.21
C CYS A 548 8.25 15.67 17.63
N ARG A 549 9.29 14.86 17.44
CA ARG A 549 10.67 15.22 17.84
C ARG A 549 11.71 14.40 17.05
N MET A 550 12.90 14.97 16.92
CA MET A 550 14.08 14.20 16.47
C MET A 550 14.70 13.48 17.67
N GLU A 551 15.02 12.21 17.48
CA GLU A 551 15.77 11.37 18.42
C GLU A 551 16.90 10.65 17.70
N ASN A 552 17.97 10.36 18.43
CA ASN A 552 19.05 9.53 17.96
C ASN A 552 18.72 8.08 18.30
N ASP A 553 18.54 7.26 17.26
CA ASP A 553 18.32 5.83 17.32
C ASP A 553 17.33 5.37 18.43
N PRO A 554 16.06 5.79 18.37
CA PRO A 554 15.07 5.38 19.35
C PRO A 554 15.01 3.85 19.47
N GLU A 555 14.77 3.34 20.68
CA GLU A 555 14.71 1.91 21.02
C GLU A 555 16.04 1.15 20.89
N SER A 556 17.19 1.85 20.78
CA SER A 556 18.48 1.21 20.54
C SER A 556 18.86 0.19 21.59
N GLU A 557 18.63 0.46 22.89
CA GLU A 557 18.98 -0.42 23.99
C GLU A 557 18.17 -1.74 23.96
N VAL A 558 16.87 -1.63 23.68
CA VAL A 558 16.01 -2.82 23.55
C VAL A 558 16.38 -3.62 22.29
N ARG A 559 16.65 -2.91 21.17
CA ARG A 559 17.02 -3.55 19.90
C ARG A 559 18.35 -4.30 19.96
N LYS A 560 19.35 -3.80 20.71
CA LYS A 560 20.64 -4.48 20.90
C LYS A 560 20.44 -5.87 21.50
N ILE A 561 19.49 -6.03 22.40
CA ILE A 561 19.16 -7.35 22.96
C ILE A 561 18.59 -8.28 21.86
N LEU A 562 17.76 -7.75 20.98
CA LEU A 562 17.21 -8.54 19.86
C LEU A 562 18.31 -9.00 18.89
N LEU A 563 19.36 -8.22 18.71
CA LEU A 563 20.47 -8.50 17.80
C LEU A 563 21.58 -9.37 18.41
N SER A 564 21.73 -9.40 19.74
CA SER A 564 22.68 -10.27 20.44
C SER A 564 22.26 -11.75 20.40
#